data_e463ac164456547f9b95d30b0b6345e2
#
_entry.id   e463ac164456547f9b95d30b0b6345e2
#
_cell.length_a   1.000
_cell.length_b   1.000
_cell.length_c   1.000
_cell.angle_alpha   90.00
_cell.angle_beta   90.00
_cell.angle_gamma   90.00
#
_symmetry.space_group_name_H-M   'P 1'
#
loop_
_entity.id
_entity.type
_entity.pdbx_description
1 polymer ?
#
loop_
_entity_poly.entity_id
_entity_poly.type
_entity_poly.pdbx_seq_one_letter_code
_entity_poly.pdbx_strand_id
1 'polypeptide(L)'
;MARNIERKEFPVLEMSCASCANHVEQTVRHLEGVGEASVNFASNTLSVAFDPGTITPVQIRDAVRAAGYDLIVDERNGEQQREESERARYRRLRRDTVGAWAFSLPLMLISMAFMHMPYGNWIMLALSLPVLGVFGRMFFVGGWKQARHGQANMDTLVALSTSIAFLFSLFNTVYPRFWTERGLEPHVYYEASCMIIAFVLLGKLLEERAKGSTSSAIKKLMGLQPSTARLLAGGIERDVPIATLRAGDLVSVRPGERIPVDGTVESGESFIDESMITGEPLPVDKKPGDRAVAGTINGRGSFVLRTTGAGADTLLARIIRMVQQAQGSKAPVQRIADRIAS
;
A
#
# COMPACT_ATOMS: atom_id res chain seq x y z
N MET A 1 -34.79 11.73 -11.67
CA MET A 1 -33.55 11.79 -12.46
C MET A 1 -32.62 10.72 -11.90
N ALA A 2 -32.20 9.75 -12.72
CA ALA A 2 -31.23 8.74 -12.27
C ALA A 2 -29.90 9.47 -11.99
N ARG A 3 -29.40 9.39 -10.74
CA ARG A 3 -28.06 9.89 -10.40
C ARG A 3 -27.05 9.08 -11.20
N ASN A 4 -26.22 9.74 -11.97
CA ASN A 4 -25.13 9.12 -12.71
C ASN A 4 -24.00 8.81 -11.69
N ILE A 5 -24.07 7.65 -11.04
CA ILE A 5 -23.09 7.26 -10.03
C ILE A 5 -21.89 6.63 -10.73
N GLU A 6 -20.74 7.26 -10.63
CA GLU A 6 -19.46 6.73 -11.10
C GLU A 6 -18.72 6.04 -9.93
N ARG A 7 -18.17 4.86 -10.16
CA ARG A 7 -17.34 4.16 -9.16
C ARG A 7 -15.89 4.17 -9.62
N LYS A 8 -15.00 4.73 -8.77
CA LYS A 8 -13.56 4.78 -9.03
C LYS A 8 -12.76 4.33 -7.82
N GLU A 9 -11.54 3.85 -8.11
CA GLU A 9 -10.54 3.49 -7.11
C GLU A 9 -9.36 4.44 -7.19
N PHE A 10 -8.94 4.98 -6.04
CA PHE A 10 -7.83 5.90 -5.93
C PHE A 10 -6.80 5.39 -4.93
N PRO A 11 -5.50 5.36 -5.28
CA PRO A 11 -4.45 5.08 -4.31
C PRO A 11 -4.38 6.17 -3.24
N VAL A 12 -4.37 5.76 -1.96
CA VAL A 12 -4.22 6.66 -0.82
C VAL A 12 -2.80 6.57 -0.29
N LEU A 13 -2.16 7.71 -0.09
CA LEU A 13 -0.81 7.82 0.43
C LEU A 13 -0.83 8.16 1.94
N GLU A 14 0.28 7.86 2.61
CA GLU A 14 0.54 8.19 4.01
C GLU A 14 -0.35 7.46 5.06
N MET A 15 -1.13 6.46 4.69
CA MET A 15 -1.82 5.61 5.67
C MET A 15 -0.82 4.68 6.37
N SER A 16 -0.71 4.79 7.69
CA SER A 16 0.21 3.99 8.50
C SER A 16 -0.49 2.98 9.43
N CYS A 17 -1.82 3.02 9.53
CA CYS A 17 -2.60 2.19 10.44
C CYS A 17 -4.05 2.00 9.96
N ALA A 18 -4.73 0.96 10.49
CA ALA A 18 -6.12 0.67 10.16
C ALA A 18 -7.08 1.80 10.59
N SER A 19 -6.80 2.45 11.71
CA SER A 19 -7.57 3.63 12.14
C SER A 19 -7.42 4.81 11.18
N CYS A 20 -6.24 4.95 10.54
CA CYS A 20 -6.03 5.94 9.49
C CYS A 20 -6.93 5.67 8.27
N ALA A 21 -7.04 4.40 7.85
CA ALA A 21 -7.93 4.01 6.77
C ALA A 21 -9.41 4.30 7.09
N ASN A 22 -9.83 4.01 8.33
CA ASN A 22 -11.17 4.32 8.79
C ASN A 22 -11.44 5.83 8.81
N HIS A 23 -10.45 6.64 9.20
CA HIS A 23 -10.56 8.10 9.18
C HIS A 23 -10.75 8.65 7.76
N VAL A 24 -9.95 8.18 6.79
CA VAL A 24 -10.11 8.55 5.37
C VAL A 24 -11.49 8.13 4.86
N GLU A 25 -11.92 6.90 5.16
CA GLU A 25 -13.24 6.38 4.77
C GLU A 25 -14.37 7.26 5.29
N GLN A 26 -14.34 7.61 6.58
CA GLN A 26 -15.36 8.48 7.19
C GLN A 26 -15.32 9.90 6.60
N THR A 27 -14.14 10.47 6.41
CA THR A 27 -13.97 11.79 5.80
C THR A 27 -14.63 11.84 4.42
N VAL A 28 -14.39 10.84 3.58
CA VAL A 28 -14.93 10.81 2.22
C VAL A 28 -16.42 10.48 2.21
N ARG A 29 -16.89 9.60 3.08
CA ARG A 29 -18.30 9.22 3.19
C ARG A 29 -19.22 10.39 3.56
N HIS A 30 -18.71 11.38 4.29
CA HIS A 30 -19.48 12.57 4.68
C HIS A 30 -19.50 13.69 3.63
N LEU A 31 -18.81 13.51 2.49
CA LEU A 31 -18.83 14.50 1.41
C LEU A 31 -20.16 14.45 0.65
N GLU A 32 -20.70 15.62 0.35
CA GLU A 32 -21.88 15.74 -0.48
C GLU A 32 -21.60 15.21 -1.89
N GLY A 33 -22.50 14.37 -2.43
CA GLY A 33 -22.31 13.72 -3.72
C GLY A 33 -21.62 12.35 -3.66
N VAL A 34 -21.14 11.91 -2.49
CA VAL A 34 -20.60 10.55 -2.28
C VAL A 34 -21.72 9.64 -1.78
N GLY A 35 -21.97 8.54 -2.49
CA GLY A 35 -22.95 7.52 -2.12
C GLY A 35 -22.34 6.42 -1.24
N GLU A 36 -21.15 5.97 -1.58
CA GLU A 36 -20.44 4.90 -0.88
C GLU A 36 -18.92 5.16 -0.91
N ALA A 37 -18.25 4.96 0.20
CA ALA A 37 -16.79 4.99 0.27
C ALA A 37 -16.30 3.83 1.11
N SER A 38 -15.22 3.18 0.68
CA SER A 38 -14.55 2.10 1.39
C SER A 38 -13.05 2.17 1.17
N VAL A 39 -12.28 2.10 2.25
CA VAL A 39 -10.81 2.11 2.20
C VAL A 39 -10.25 0.74 2.50
N ASN A 40 -9.46 0.24 1.57
CA ASN A 40 -8.66 -0.96 1.74
C ASN A 40 -7.26 -0.60 2.23
N PHE A 41 -6.98 -0.89 3.51
CA PHE A 41 -5.68 -0.62 4.10
C PHE A 41 -4.56 -1.53 3.57
N ALA A 42 -4.87 -2.77 3.16
CA ALA A 42 -3.85 -3.71 2.66
C ALA A 42 -3.31 -3.28 1.28
N SER A 43 -4.20 -2.78 0.41
CA SER A 43 -3.84 -2.26 -0.91
C SER A 43 -3.61 -0.74 -0.92
N ASN A 44 -3.87 -0.03 0.18
CA ASN A 44 -3.86 1.43 0.28
C ASN A 44 -4.75 2.08 -0.80
N THR A 45 -5.98 1.58 -1.00
CA THR A 45 -6.87 2.05 -2.06
C THR A 45 -8.19 2.53 -1.44
N LEU A 46 -8.68 3.69 -1.89
CA LEU A 46 -10.03 4.19 -1.63
C LEU A 46 -10.91 3.82 -2.84
N SER A 47 -11.96 3.04 -2.61
CA SER A 47 -13.05 2.82 -3.57
C SER A 47 -14.19 3.76 -3.21
N VAL A 48 -14.61 4.60 -4.16
CA VAL A 48 -15.66 5.59 -3.95
C VAL A 48 -16.68 5.55 -5.08
N ALA A 49 -17.96 5.55 -4.72
CA ALA A 49 -19.09 5.73 -5.62
C ALA A 49 -19.64 7.16 -5.42
N PHE A 50 -19.55 7.99 -6.44
CA PHE A 50 -19.89 9.42 -6.35
C PHE A 50 -20.63 9.90 -7.59
N ASP A 51 -21.33 11.02 -7.45
CA ASP A 51 -21.99 11.72 -8.54
C ASP A 51 -21.05 12.78 -9.13
N PRO A 52 -20.50 12.59 -10.35
CA PRO A 52 -19.54 13.53 -10.95
C PRO A 52 -20.15 14.91 -11.25
N GLY A 53 -21.48 15.05 -11.23
CA GLY A 53 -22.15 16.35 -11.32
C GLY A 53 -22.13 17.14 -10.02
N THR A 54 -21.89 16.48 -8.89
CA THR A 54 -21.89 17.09 -7.55
C THR A 54 -20.50 17.25 -6.98
N ILE A 55 -19.62 16.24 -7.15
CA ILE A 55 -18.25 16.25 -6.60
C ILE A 55 -17.24 15.68 -7.60
N THR A 56 -16.07 16.31 -7.66
CA THR A 56 -14.99 15.88 -8.55
C THR A 56 -13.93 15.08 -7.80
N PRO A 57 -13.14 14.20 -8.47
CA PRO A 57 -12.01 13.50 -7.85
C PRO A 57 -11.00 14.43 -7.17
N VAL A 58 -10.80 15.64 -7.70
CA VAL A 58 -9.90 16.65 -7.12
C VAL A 58 -10.42 17.14 -5.77
N GLN A 59 -11.72 17.38 -5.64
CA GLN A 59 -12.34 17.79 -4.37
C GLN A 59 -12.28 16.66 -3.32
N ILE A 60 -12.46 15.39 -3.73
CA ILE A 60 -12.27 14.23 -2.85
C ILE A 60 -10.81 14.18 -2.35
N ARG A 61 -9.83 14.38 -3.24
CA ARG A 61 -8.41 14.47 -2.87
C ARG A 61 -8.17 15.60 -1.86
N ASP A 62 -8.74 16.78 -2.10
CA ASP A 62 -8.51 17.94 -1.24
C ASP A 62 -9.10 17.73 0.17
N ALA A 63 -10.25 17.05 0.28
CA ALA A 63 -10.81 16.64 1.56
C ALA A 63 -9.91 15.59 2.28
N VAL A 64 -9.36 14.62 1.55
CA VAL A 64 -8.42 13.63 2.09
C VAL A 64 -7.12 14.32 2.54
N ARG A 65 -6.65 15.34 1.81
CA ARG A 65 -5.48 16.17 2.21
C ARG A 65 -5.75 16.98 3.47
N ALA A 66 -6.93 17.54 3.60
CA ALA A 66 -7.34 18.25 4.82
C ALA A 66 -7.35 17.33 6.06
N ALA A 67 -7.65 16.04 5.88
CA ALA A 67 -7.57 15.01 6.92
C ALA A 67 -6.13 14.51 7.20
N GLY A 68 -5.12 15.03 6.45
CA GLY A 68 -3.69 14.73 6.68
C GLY A 68 -3.14 13.56 5.88
N TYR A 69 -3.85 13.10 4.84
CA TYR A 69 -3.44 12.04 3.91
C TYR A 69 -3.36 12.60 2.49
N ASP A 70 -2.94 11.80 1.50
CA ASP A 70 -2.99 12.22 0.10
C ASP A 70 -3.65 11.17 -0.78
N LEU A 71 -4.17 11.60 -1.96
CA LEU A 71 -4.87 10.77 -2.91
C LEU A 71 -4.30 11.00 -4.31
N ILE A 72 -3.94 9.92 -5.01
CA ILE A 72 -3.51 9.99 -6.39
C ILE A 72 -4.74 9.96 -7.30
N VAL A 73 -4.98 11.05 -8.02
CA VAL A 73 -6.16 11.24 -8.90
C VAL A 73 -5.79 11.12 -10.37
N ASP A 74 -4.50 11.22 -10.71
CA ASP A 74 -4.01 11.17 -12.09
C ASP A 74 -3.83 9.72 -12.54
N GLU A 75 -4.66 9.29 -13.51
CA GLU A 75 -4.65 7.91 -14.02
C GLU A 75 -3.41 7.61 -14.89
N ARG A 76 -2.78 8.62 -15.50
CA ARG A 76 -1.70 8.39 -16.47
C ARG A 76 -0.35 8.04 -15.83
N ASN A 77 -0.07 8.55 -14.64
CA ASN A 77 1.18 8.34 -13.90
C ASN A 77 0.94 7.75 -12.49
N GLY A 78 -0.30 7.44 -12.14
CA GLY A 78 -0.69 7.07 -10.78
C GLY A 78 0.00 5.82 -10.26
N GLU A 79 0.19 4.82 -11.11
CA GLU A 79 0.82 3.56 -10.72
C GLU A 79 2.34 3.72 -10.51
N GLN A 80 3.01 4.48 -11.36
CA GLN A 80 4.44 4.79 -11.20
C GLN A 80 4.70 5.63 -9.94
N GLN A 81 3.90 6.68 -9.73
CA GLN A 81 4.00 7.53 -8.53
C GLN A 81 3.73 6.73 -7.25
N ARG A 82 2.77 5.82 -7.29
CA ARG A 82 2.48 4.91 -6.19
C ARG A 82 3.68 4.01 -5.88
N GLU A 83 4.26 3.35 -6.89
CA GLU A 83 5.43 2.49 -6.70
C GLU A 83 6.64 3.26 -6.15
N GLU A 84 6.90 4.44 -6.67
CA GLU A 84 8.00 5.29 -6.21
C GLU A 84 7.80 5.70 -4.75
N SER A 85 6.58 6.10 -4.38
CA SER A 85 6.24 6.48 -3.01
C SER A 85 6.34 5.29 -2.04
N GLU A 86 5.85 4.10 -2.42
CA GLU A 86 5.97 2.87 -1.64
C GLU A 86 7.44 2.47 -1.43
N ARG A 87 8.26 2.53 -2.49
CA ARG A 87 9.71 2.25 -2.42
C ARG A 87 10.46 3.27 -1.57
N ALA A 88 10.09 4.55 -1.67
CA ALA A 88 10.69 5.62 -0.87
C ALA A 88 10.33 5.45 0.61
N ARG A 89 9.07 5.13 0.92
CA ARG A 89 8.57 4.85 2.27
C ARG A 89 9.28 3.64 2.88
N TYR A 90 9.39 2.53 2.15
CA TYR A 90 10.10 1.34 2.62
C TYR A 90 11.58 1.62 2.92
N ARG A 91 12.27 2.32 2.02
CA ARG A 91 13.69 2.71 2.22
C ARG A 91 13.87 3.58 3.46
N ARG A 92 12.98 4.56 3.66
CA ARG A 92 12.99 5.43 4.83
C ARG A 92 12.76 4.63 6.11
N LEU A 93 11.72 3.79 6.14
CA LEU A 93 11.37 2.96 7.29
C LEU A 93 12.51 1.99 7.65
N ARG A 94 13.13 1.37 6.63
CA ARG A 94 14.31 0.51 6.85
C ARG A 94 15.48 1.28 7.45
N ARG A 95 15.80 2.46 6.93
CA ARG A 95 16.87 3.32 7.47
C ARG A 95 16.58 3.70 8.93
N ASP A 96 15.36 4.13 9.21
CA ASP A 96 14.96 4.58 10.53
C ASP A 96 14.94 3.42 11.53
N THR A 97 14.51 2.23 11.12
CA THR A 97 14.58 1.00 11.93
C THR A 97 16.04 0.63 12.25
N VAL A 98 16.90 0.54 11.23
CA VAL A 98 18.31 0.18 11.41
C VAL A 98 19.00 1.22 12.30
N GLY A 99 18.75 2.51 12.07
CA GLY A 99 19.31 3.58 12.90
C GLY A 99 18.83 3.51 14.33
N ALA A 100 17.52 3.33 14.58
CA ALA A 100 16.99 3.17 15.93
C ALA A 100 17.65 2.00 16.67
N TRP A 101 17.78 0.83 16.04
CA TRP A 101 18.43 -0.32 16.64
C TRP A 101 19.93 -0.10 16.90
N ALA A 102 20.64 0.57 15.99
CA ALA A 102 22.08 0.86 16.14
C ALA A 102 22.38 1.73 17.39
N PHE A 103 21.44 2.60 17.79
CA PHE A 103 21.59 3.42 19.00
C PHE A 103 20.94 2.78 20.23
N SER A 104 19.82 2.08 20.07
CA SER A 104 19.09 1.49 21.20
C SER A 104 19.79 0.29 21.81
N LEU A 105 20.49 -0.55 21.00
CA LEU A 105 21.22 -1.70 21.51
C LEU A 105 22.39 -1.31 22.43
N PRO A 106 23.32 -0.39 22.04
CA PRO A 106 24.33 0.10 22.94
C PRO A 106 23.76 0.74 24.21
N LEU A 107 22.68 1.51 24.06
CA LEU A 107 22.01 2.16 25.18
C LEU A 107 21.46 1.13 26.17
N MET A 108 20.81 0.07 25.68
CA MET A 108 20.34 -1.03 26.53
C MET A 108 21.49 -1.75 27.23
N LEU A 109 22.62 -2.01 26.53
CA LEU A 109 23.80 -2.62 27.12
C LEU A 109 24.41 -1.75 28.23
N ILE A 110 24.48 -0.43 28.05
CA ILE A 110 24.97 0.51 29.07
C ILE A 110 24.05 0.49 30.29
N SER A 111 22.73 0.54 30.09
CA SER A 111 21.75 0.49 31.17
C SER A 111 21.83 -0.79 31.99
N MET A 112 22.08 -1.96 31.37
CA MET A 112 22.10 -3.25 32.05
C MET A 112 23.49 -3.60 32.65
N ALA A 113 24.56 -3.36 31.90
CA ALA A 113 25.91 -3.83 32.29
C ALA A 113 26.74 -2.77 33.02
N PHE A 114 26.44 -1.48 32.84
CA PHE A 114 27.22 -0.36 33.32
C PHE A 114 26.43 0.64 34.16
N MET A 115 25.52 0.15 34.99
CA MET A 115 24.57 0.97 35.79
C MET A 115 25.29 2.00 36.68
N HIS A 116 26.54 1.75 37.13
CA HIS A 116 27.31 2.64 37.98
C HIS A 116 28.42 3.41 37.23
N MET A 117 28.35 3.46 35.88
CA MET A 117 29.36 4.17 35.11
C MET A 117 29.27 5.69 35.36
N PRO A 118 30.41 6.35 35.68
CA PRO A 118 30.39 7.80 35.79
C PRO A 118 29.94 8.44 34.49
N TYR A 119 29.03 9.41 34.58
CA TYR A 119 28.38 10.05 33.42
C TYR A 119 27.48 9.14 32.54
N GLY A 120 27.18 7.90 32.99
CA GLY A 120 26.34 6.96 32.24
C GLY A 120 25.01 7.55 31.78
N ASN A 121 24.30 8.30 32.64
CA ASN A 121 23.05 8.95 32.31
C ASN A 121 23.18 10.00 31.18
N TRP A 122 24.28 10.73 31.11
CA TRP A 122 24.56 11.68 30.03
C TRP A 122 24.86 11.02 28.72
N ILE A 123 25.57 9.88 28.76
CA ILE A 123 25.82 9.06 27.56
C ILE A 123 24.51 8.47 27.05
N MET A 124 23.65 7.94 27.93
CA MET A 124 22.33 7.43 27.57
C MET A 124 21.41 8.52 27.01
N LEU A 125 21.45 9.72 27.58
CA LEU A 125 20.75 10.90 27.05
C LEU A 125 21.24 11.19 25.60
N ALA A 126 22.55 11.28 25.39
CA ALA A 126 23.11 11.58 24.08
C ALA A 126 22.74 10.53 23.02
N LEU A 127 22.73 9.24 23.38
CA LEU A 127 22.34 8.15 22.49
C LEU A 127 20.82 8.10 22.22
N SER A 128 19.99 8.57 23.16
CA SER A 128 18.53 8.58 23.01
C SER A 128 18.04 9.69 22.07
N LEU A 129 18.73 10.83 22.01
CA LEU A 129 18.34 11.97 21.18
C LEU A 129 18.16 11.64 19.69
N PRO A 130 19.10 10.93 19.01
CA PRO A 130 18.90 10.51 17.62
C PRO A 130 17.70 9.57 17.46
N VAL A 131 17.46 8.67 18.44
CA VAL A 131 16.36 7.70 18.36
C VAL A 131 15.01 8.42 18.42
N LEU A 132 14.82 9.33 19.35
CA LEU A 132 13.57 10.07 19.47
C LEU A 132 13.44 11.15 18.38
N GLY A 133 14.48 11.97 18.16
CA GLY A 133 14.41 13.15 17.31
C GLY A 133 14.46 12.87 15.82
N VAL A 134 15.21 11.85 15.38
CA VAL A 134 15.43 11.52 13.98
C VAL A 134 14.63 10.29 13.56
N PHE A 135 14.93 9.14 14.15
CA PHE A 135 14.36 7.86 13.74
C PHE A 135 12.91 7.67 14.19
N GLY A 136 12.56 8.16 15.39
CA GLY A 136 11.21 8.13 15.95
C GLY A 136 10.31 9.28 15.52
N ARG A 137 10.82 10.24 14.74
CA ARG A 137 10.08 11.46 14.35
C ARG A 137 8.69 11.19 13.81
N MET A 138 8.50 10.09 13.08
CA MET A 138 7.20 9.75 12.49
C MET A 138 6.10 9.60 13.56
N PHE A 139 6.41 9.04 14.74
CA PHE A 139 5.45 8.86 15.82
C PHE A 139 5.02 10.20 16.42
N PHE A 140 5.97 11.11 16.63
CA PHE A 140 5.68 12.44 17.18
C PHE A 140 4.87 13.29 16.21
N VAL A 141 5.22 13.28 14.92
CA VAL A 141 4.47 14.01 13.88
C VAL A 141 3.09 13.39 13.66
N GLY A 142 2.99 12.06 13.58
CA GLY A 142 1.72 11.33 13.43
C GLY A 142 0.81 11.54 14.65
N GLY A 143 1.36 11.36 15.85
CA GLY A 143 0.63 11.57 17.11
C GLY A 143 0.11 13.00 17.27
N TRP A 144 0.94 14.00 16.93
CA TRP A 144 0.53 15.41 16.97
C TRP A 144 -0.59 15.73 15.98
N LYS A 145 -0.50 15.23 14.73
CA LYS A 145 -1.55 15.39 13.72
C LYS A 145 -2.89 14.83 14.23
N GLN A 146 -2.90 13.62 14.80
CA GLN A 146 -4.10 12.97 15.31
C GLN A 146 -4.65 13.69 16.55
N ALA A 147 -3.80 14.09 17.48
CA ALA A 147 -4.22 14.81 18.69
C ALA A 147 -4.91 16.14 18.35
N ARG A 148 -4.46 16.85 17.31
CA ARG A 148 -5.13 18.09 16.84
C ARG A 148 -6.54 17.87 16.32
N HIS A 149 -6.86 16.65 15.85
CA HIS A 149 -8.20 16.27 15.40
C HIS A 149 -9.02 15.55 16.48
N GLY A 150 -8.55 15.58 17.74
CA GLY A 150 -9.24 14.94 18.86
C GLY A 150 -9.25 13.42 18.82
N GLN A 151 -8.36 12.82 18.02
CA GLN A 151 -8.23 11.37 17.85
C GLN A 151 -6.93 10.87 18.45
N ALA A 152 -6.93 9.63 18.92
CA ALA A 152 -5.73 8.92 19.37
C ALA A 152 -5.52 7.67 18.53
N ASN A 153 -4.26 7.38 18.21
CA ASN A 153 -3.86 6.18 17.51
C ASN A 153 -2.58 5.59 18.15
N MET A 154 -2.07 4.52 17.57
CA MET A 154 -0.83 3.90 18.05
C MET A 154 0.35 4.88 18.07
N ASP A 155 0.46 5.78 17.07
CA ASP A 155 1.54 6.78 17.02
C ASP A 155 1.41 7.79 18.18
N THR A 156 0.19 8.19 18.55
CA THR A 156 -0.09 9.04 19.71
C THR A 156 0.34 8.36 21.02
N LEU A 157 0.01 7.08 21.18
CA LEU A 157 0.38 6.31 22.36
C LEU A 157 1.90 6.17 22.49
N VAL A 158 2.59 5.81 21.39
CA VAL A 158 4.05 5.70 21.36
C VAL A 158 4.71 7.04 21.65
N ALA A 159 4.26 8.12 20.99
CA ALA A 159 4.79 9.46 21.22
C ALA A 159 4.62 9.91 22.68
N LEU A 160 3.44 9.70 23.26
CA LEU A 160 3.15 10.11 24.65
C LEU A 160 4.00 9.31 25.66
N SER A 161 3.98 7.97 25.55
CA SER A 161 4.69 7.10 26.49
C SER A 161 6.20 7.32 26.45
N THR A 162 6.79 7.42 25.25
CA THR A 162 8.23 7.66 25.10
C THR A 162 8.63 9.07 25.51
N SER A 163 7.77 10.09 25.30
CA SER A 163 8.00 11.45 25.79
C SER A 163 8.02 11.51 27.30
N ILE A 164 7.05 10.89 27.99
CA ILE A 164 6.97 10.86 29.45
C ILE A 164 8.21 10.20 30.03
N ALA A 165 8.57 9.00 29.51
CA ALA A 165 9.76 8.27 30.00
C ALA A 165 11.06 9.07 29.76
N PHE A 166 11.18 9.71 28.58
CA PHE A 166 12.34 10.56 28.26
C PHE A 166 12.42 11.80 29.18
N LEU A 167 11.32 12.55 29.35
CA LEU A 167 11.30 13.76 30.17
C LEU A 167 11.55 13.45 31.64
N PHE A 168 10.99 12.35 32.14
CA PHE A 168 11.28 11.88 33.50
C PHE A 168 12.77 11.56 33.68
N SER A 169 13.36 10.85 32.71
CA SER A 169 14.78 10.50 32.73
C SER A 169 15.69 11.74 32.61
N LEU A 170 15.28 12.71 31.79
CA LEU A 170 15.98 13.98 31.64
C LEU A 170 15.97 14.75 32.96
N PHE A 171 14.81 14.85 33.64
CA PHE A 171 14.72 15.48 34.95
C PHE A 171 15.66 14.81 35.97
N ASN A 172 15.67 13.47 36.03
CA ASN A 172 16.53 12.72 36.93
C ASN A 172 18.03 12.86 36.62
N THR A 173 18.37 13.05 35.35
CA THR A 173 19.76 13.27 34.93
C THR A 173 20.22 14.69 35.27
N VAL A 174 19.37 15.71 35.06
CA VAL A 174 19.73 17.11 35.28
C VAL A 174 19.65 17.50 36.77
N TYR A 175 18.66 16.97 37.47
CA TYR A 175 18.41 17.32 38.88
C TYR A 175 18.34 16.08 39.80
N PRO A 176 19.42 15.30 39.93
CA PRO A 176 19.44 14.07 40.75
C PRO A 176 19.27 14.35 42.25
N ARG A 177 19.65 15.55 42.72
CA ARG A 177 19.54 15.96 44.14
C ARG A 177 18.11 15.87 44.68
N PHE A 178 17.11 16.08 43.83
CA PHE A 178 15.69 15.98 44.23
C PHE A 178 15.35 14.63 44.89
N TRP A 179 15.95 13.54 44.37
CA TRP A 179 15.74 12.18 44.87
C TRP A 179 16.74 11.80 45.96
N THR A 180 18.01 12.13 45.79
CA THR A 180 19.05 11.76 46.77
C THR A 180 18.84 12.39 48.11
N GLU A 181 18.36 13.63 48.20
CA GLU A 181 17.99 14.29 49.45
C GLU A 181 16.83 13.61 50.18
N ARG A 182 16.02 12.80 49.45
CA ARG A 182 14.91 12.01 50.01
C ARG A 182 15.27 10.54 50.23
N GLY A 183 16.53 10.19 50.08
CA GLY A 183 17.01 8.81 50.26
C GLY A 183 16.61 7.85 49.10
N LEU A 184 16.24 8.40 47.93
CA LEU A 184 15.84 7.65 46.76
C LEU A 184 16.94 7.74 45.68
N GLU A 185 17.08 6.68 44.86
CA GLU A 185 17.97 6.69 43.70
C GLU A 185 17.28 7.26 42.46
N PRO A 186 17.95 8.14 41.68
CA PRO A 186 17.39 8.73 40.46
C PRO A 186 17.47 7.74 39.30
N HIS A 187 16.43 6.91 39.13
CA HIS A 187 16.36 5.97 37.98
C HIS A 187 16.06 6.70 36.70
N VAL A 188 16.67 6.24 35.60
CA VAL A 188 16.40 6.72 34.22
C VAL A 188 15.81 5.60 33.37
N TYR A 189 15.05 5.96 32.35
CA TYR A 189 14.30 5.05 31.44
C TYR A 189 14.53 5.40 29.98
N TYR A 190 15.75 5.89 29.63
CA TYR A 190 16.11 6.19 28.23
C TYR A 190 16.07 4.94 27.36
N GLU A 191 16.53 3.79 27.91
CA GLU A 191 16.50 2.50 27.21
C GLU A 191 15.06 2.06 26.89
N ALA A 192 14.12 2.23 27.81
CA ALA A 192 12.74 1.88 27.59
C ALA A 192 12.13 2.73 26.46
N SER A 193 12.36 4.06 26.48
CA SER A 193 11.89 4.95 25.42
C SER A 193 12.44 4.56 24.04
N CYS A 194 13.74 4.27 23.95
CA CYS A 194 14.39 3.93 22.69
C CYS A 194 13.99 2.54 22.18
N MET A 195 13.90 1.55 23.08
CA MET A 195 13.49 0.19 22.72
C MET A 195 12.05 0.13 22.25
N ILE A 196 11.12 0.88 22.85
CA ILE A 196 9.73 0.99 22.37
C ILE A 196 9.74 1.48 20.91
N ILE A 197 10.45 2.57 20.60
CA ILE A 197 10.54 3.10 19.23
C ILE A 197 11.16 2.05 18.28
N ALA A 198 12.26 1.40 18.68
CA ALA A 198 12.96 0.43 17.86
C ALA A 198 12.08 -0.79 17.54
N PHE A 199 11.35 -1.34 18.53
CA PHE A 199 10.44 -2.47 18.31
C PHE A 199 9.22 -2.10 17.46
N VAL A 200 8.64 -0.93 17.68
CA VAL A 200 7.49 -0.50 16.87
C VAL A 200 7.91 -0.23 15.43
N LEU A 201 9.08 0.36 15.18
CA LEU A 201 9.64 0.51 13.84
C LEU A 201 9.90 -0.85 13.17
N LEU A 202 10.44 -1.81 13.93
CA LEU A 202 10.64 -3.17 13.42
C LEU A 202 9.32 -3.83 13.04
N GLY A 203 8.29 -3.70 13.89
CA GLY A 203 6.96 -4.20 13.61
C GLY A 203 6.37 -3.61 12.33
N LYS A 204 6.47 -2.28 12.16
CA LYS A 204 6.04 -1.58 10.93
C LYS A 204 6.85 -2.03 9.70
N LEU A 205 8.14 -2.26 9.83
CA LEU A 205 8.99 -2.74 8.72
C LEU A 205 8.59 -4.16 8.29
N LEU A 206 8.33 -5.05 9.24
CA LEU A 206 7.86 -6.42 8.95
C LEU A 206 6.47 -6.42 8.33
N GLU A 207 5.56 -5.57 8.80
CA GLU A 207 4.24 -5.36 8.21
C GLU A 207 4.34 -4.89 6.75
N GLU A 208 5.16 -3.87 6.49
CA GLU A 208 5.35 -3.33 5.15
C GLU A 208 5.95 -4.36 4.19
N ARG A 209 6.88 -5.18 4.68
CA ARG A 209 7.46 -6.29 3.92
C ARG A 209 6.42 -7.35 3.58
N ALA A 210 5.53 -7.69 4.52
CA ALA A 210 4.45 -8.65 4.31
C ALA A 210 3.44 -8.14 3.26
N LYS A 211 3.05 -6.85 3.32
CA LYS A 211 2.18 -6.20 2.33
C LYS A 211 2.79 -6.24 0.92
N GLY A 212 4.08 -5.92 0.80
CA GLY A 212 4.79 -5.91 -0.49
C GLY A 212 4.86 -7.28 -1.16
N SER A 213 4.96 -8.36 -0.40
CA SER A 213 4.97 -9.74 -0.91
C SER A 213 3.66 -10.11 -1.60
N THR A 214 2.54 -9.71 -1.03
CA THR A 214 1.20 -10.01 -1.56
C THR A 214 0.89 -9.21 -2.83
N SER A 215 1.29 -7.94 -2.88
CA SER A 215 1.15 -7.09 -4.06
C SER A 215 2.00 -7.57 -5.25
N SER A 216 3.14 -8.23 -5.01
CA SER A 216 4.03 -8.68 -6.08
C SER A 216 3.44 -9.82 -6.92
N ALA A 217 2.59 -10.67 -6.34
CA ALA A 217 1.90 -11.73 -7.07
C ALA A 217 0.88 -11.17 -8.06
N ILE A 218 0.09 -10.16 -7.63
CA ILE A 218 -0.86 -9.46 -8.50
C ILE A 218 -0.13 -8.72 -9.63
N LYS A 219 0.98 -8.03 -9.31
CA LYS A 219 1.80 -7.35 -10.32
C LYS A 219 2.35 -8.29 -11.38
N LYS A 220 2.71 -9.52 -11.01
CA LYS A 220 3.10 -10.54 -11.98
C LYS A 220 1.97 -10.89 -12.93
N LEU A 221 0.73 -10.99 -12.44
CA LEU A 221 -0.45 -11.21 -13.28
C LEU A 221 -0.73 -10.01 -14.19
N MET A 222 -0.62 -8.78 -13.69
CA MET A 222 -0.77 -7.56 -14.51
C MET A 222 0.28 -7.48 -15.62
N GLY A 223 1.52 -7.89 -15.35
CA GLY A 223 2.61 -7.94 -16.32
C GLY A 223 2.42 -9.01 -17.43
N LEU A 224 1.37 -9.83 -17.37
CA LEU A 224 1.04 -10.77 -18.42
C LEU A 224 0.29 -10.12 -19.59
N GLN A 225 -0.32 -8.96 -19.40
CA GLN A 225 -1.04 -8.26 -20.46
C GLN A 225 -0.09 -7.33 -21.22
N PRO A 226 0.07 -7.46 -22.54
CA PRO A 226 0.84 -6.54 -23.37
C PRO A 226 0.19 -5.14 -23.31
N SER A 227 0.96 -4.11 -23.60
CA SER A 227 0.44 -2.72 -23.69
C SER A 227 -0.12 -2.40 -25.08
N THR A 228 0.31 -3.13 -26.10
CA THR A 228 -0.06 -2.95 -27.52
C THR A 228 -0.58 -4.25 -28.10
N ALA A 229 -1.37 -4.14 -29.14
CA ALA A 229 -1.87 -5.25 -29.95
C ALA A 229 -1.81 -4.90 -31.42
N ARG A 230 -1.72 -5.93 -32.28
CA ARG A 230 -1.64 -5.78 -33.74
C ARG A 230 -3.03 -5.88 -34.34
N LEU A 231 -3.65 -4.71 -34.55
CA LEU A 231 -4.97 -4.59 -35.20
C LEU A 231 -4.83 -4.91 -36.70
N LEU A 232 -5.70 -5.78 -37.21
CA LEU A 232 -5.85 -6.09 -38.64
C LEU A 232 -7.06 -5.32 -39.17
N ALA A 233 -6.83 -4.22 -39.90
CA ALA A 233 -7.88 -3.41 -40.51
C ALA A 233 -7.66 -3.32 -42.02
N GLY A 234 -8.64 -3.79 -42.80
CA GLY A 234 -8.55 -3.75 -44.26
C GLY A 234 -7.36 -4.54 -44.85
N GLY A 235 -6.91 -5.59 -44.20
CA GLY A 235 -5.74 -6.41 -44.61
C GLY A 235 -4.39 -5.80 -44.20
N ILE A 236 -4.35 -4.67 -43.49
CA ILE A 236 -3.13 -4.03 -43.04
C ILE A 236 -3.00 -4.20 -41.52
N GLU A 237 -1.84 -4.67 -41.06
CA GLU A 237 -1.51 -4.78 -39.63
C GLU A 237 -0.97 -3.45 -39.11
N ARG A 238 -1.48 -3.01 -37.95
CA ARG A 238 -1.02 -1.80 -37.24
C ARG A 238 -0.94 -2.08 -35.76
N ASP A 239 0.18 -1.68 -35.12
CA ASP A 239 0.30 -1.73 -33.68
C ASP A 239 -0.50 -0.58 -33.04
N VAL A 240 -1.44 -0.94 -32.16
CA VAL A 240 -2.32 0.00 -31.46
C VAL A 240 -2.29 -0.26 -29.96
N PRO A 241 -2.49 0.74 -29.11
CA PRO A 241 -2.69 0.52 -27.68
C PRO A 241 -3.93 -0.35 -27.45
N ILE A 242 -3.85 -1.33 -26.53
CA ILE A 242 -4.98 -2.23 -26.22
C ILE A 242 -6.23 -1.46 -25.77
N ALA A 243 -6.04 -0.34 -25.09
CA ALA A 243 -7.14 0.51 -24.64
C ALA A 243 -8.01 1.11 -25.78
N THR A 244 -7.53 1.07 -27.02
CA THR A 244 -8.27 1.57 -28.20
C THR A 244 -9.07 0.49 -28.89
N LEU A 245 -8.84 -0.79 -28.57
CA LEU A 245 -9.55 -1.93 -29.17
C LEU A 245 -10.97 -2.04 -28.67
N ARG A 246 -11.85 -2.46 -29.60
CA ARG A 246 -13.28 -2.69 -29.33
C ARG A 246 -13.68 -4.12 -29.64
N ALA A 247 -14.80 -4.54 -29.08
CA ALA A 247 -15.39 -5.82 -29.44
C ALA A 247 -15.70 -5.85 -30.96
N GLY A 248 -15.30 -6.94 -31.61
CA GLY A 248 -15.39 -7.12 -33.06
C GLY A 248 -14.11 -6.82 -33.84
N ASP A 249 -13.14 -6.11 -33.27
CA ASP A 249 -11.86 -5.85 -33.91
C ASP A 249 -11.09 -7.15 -34.14
N LEU A 250 -10.37 -7.23 -35.28
CA LEU A 250 -9.50 -8.37 -35.63
C LEU A 250 -8.07 -8.07 -35.17
N VAL A 251 -7.50 -8.99 -34.42
CA VAL A 251 -6.14 -8.89 -33.89
C VAL A 251 -5.30 -10.06 -34.38
N SER A 252 -4.16 -9.77 -35.00
CA SER A 252 -3.18 -10.76 -35.44
C SER A 252 -2.25 -11.12 -34.28
N VAL A 253 -2.06 -12.44 -34.04
CA VAL A 253 -1.19 -12.97 -32.99
C VAL A 253 -0.15 -13.90 -33.64
N ARG A 254 1.13 -13.56 -33.48
CA ARG A 254 2.25 -14.30 -34.05
C ARG A 254 2.82 -15.33 -33.08
N PRO A 255 3.63 -16.29 -33.54
CA PRO A 255 4.26 -17.27 -32.69
C PRO A 255 5.08 -16.63 -31.56
N GLY A 256 4.93 -17.16 -30.34
CA GLY A 256 5.63 -16.69 -29.15
C GLY A 256 5.06 -15.40 -28.54
N GLU A 257 4.09 -14.77 -29.17
CA GLU A 257 3.46 -13.55 -28.62
C GLU A 257 2.43 -13.88 -27.54
N ARG A 258 2.26 -12.94 -26.61
CA ARG A 258 1.15 -12.99 -25.65
C ARG A 258 -0.14 -12.53 -26.31
N ILE A 259 -1.23 -13.22 -26.01
CA ILE A 259 -2.56 -12.86 -26.50
C ILE A 259 -3.03 -11.58 -25.81
N PRO A 260 -3.31 -10.49 -26.57
CA PRO A 260 -3.53 -9.18 -25.97
C PRO A 260 -4.96 -8.96 -25.45
N VAL A 261 -5.95 -9.67 -25.99
CA VAL A 261 -7.38 -9.51 -25.72
C VAL A 261 -8.09 -10.86 -25.63
N ASP A 262 -9.24 -10.91 -24.96
CA ASP A 262 -10.11 -12.08 -25.04
C ASP A 262 -10.83 -12.09 -26.39
N GLY A 263 -10.91 -13.27 -27.02
CA GLY A 263 -11.56 -13.35 -28.32
C GLY A 263 -11.85 -14.78 -28.76
N THR A 264 -12.36 -14.86 -29.98
CA THR A 264 -12.59 -16.11 -30.70
C THR A 264 -11.66 -16.16 -31.91
N VAL A 265 -11.00 -17.31 -32.13
CA VAL A 265 -10.14 -17.52 -33.29
C VAL A 265 -10.99 -17.42 -34.55
N GLU A 266 -10.66 -16.48 -35.42
CA GLU A 266 -11.35 -16.25 -36.69
C GLU A 266 -10.74 -17.08 -37.82
N SER A 267 -9.41 -17.13 -37.87
CA SER A 267 -8.66 -17.88 -38.87
C SER A 267 -7.26 -18.26 -38.36
N GLY A 268 -6.67 -19.30 -38.90
CA GLY A 268 -5.41 -19.86 -38.46
C GLY A 268 -5.61 -20.88 -37.32
N GLU A 269 -4.53 -21.51 -36.92
CA GLU A 269 -4.49 -22.49 -35.82
C GLU A 269 -3.17 -22.41 -35.06
N SER A 270 -3.20 -22.69 -33.76
CA SER A 270 -1.99 -22.73 -32.94
C SER A 270 -2.21 -23.51 -31.65
N PHE A 271 -1.12 -23.88 -31.00
CA PHE A 271 -1.11 -24.36 -29.63
C PHE A 271 -0.92 -23.17 -28.68
N ILE A 272 -1.81 -22.99 -27.71
CA ILE A 272 -1.78 -21.90 -26.75
C ILE A 272 -1.45 -22.46 -25.37
N ASP A 273 -0.44 -21.90 -24.72
CA ASP A 273 -0.13 -22.16 -23.32
C ASP A 273 -1.07 -21.31 -22.43
N GLU A 274 -2.06 -21.99 -21.87
CA GLU A 274 -3.05 -21.42 -20.95
C GLU A 274 -2.74 -21.74 -19.47
N SER A 275 -1.56 -22.30 -19.17
CA SER A 275 -1.18 -22.79 -17.83
C SER A 275 -1.27 -21.74 -16.74
N MET A 276 -1.03 -20.47 -17.07
CA MET A 276 -1.14 -19.35 -16.14
C MET A 276 -2.58 -19.10 -15.64
N ILE A 277 -3.59 -19.57 -16.37
CA ILE A 277 -5.00 -19.37 -16.06
C ILE A 277 -5.64 -20.68 -15.61
N THR A 278 -5.39 -21.77 -16.33
CA THR A 278 -6.00 -23.08 -16.07
C THR A 278 -5.22 -23.93 -15.05
N GLY A 279 -3.91 -23.70 -14.95
CA GLY A 279 -2.99 -24.55 -14.19
C GLY A 279 -2.52 -25.80 -14.93
N GLU A 280 -3.09 -26.10 -16.13
CA GLU A 280 -2.72 -27.26 -16.93
C GLU A 280 -1.41 -26.99 -17.71
N PRO A 281 -0.39 -27.84 -17.58
CA PRO A 281 0.93 -27.58 -18.18
C PRO A 281 1.00 -27.86 -19.69
N LEU A 282 0.00 -28.52 -20.26
CA LEU A 282 -0.02 -28.87 -21.68
C LEU A 282 -0.68 -27.76 -22.50
N PRO A 283 -0.02 -27.29 -23.60
CA PRO A 283 -0.64 -26.34 -24.50
C PRO A 283 -1.89 -26.92 -25.17
N VAL A 284 -2.90 -26.08 -25.34
CA VAL A 284 -4.20 -26.44 -25.91
C VAL A 284 -4.24 -26.08 -27.38
N ASP A 285 -4.65 -27.03 -28.23
CA ASP A 285 -4.87 -26.80 -29.67
C ASP A 285 -6.10 -25.88 -29.86
N LYS A 286 -5.93 -24.80 -30.64
CA LYS A 286 -6.96 -23.82 -30.92
C LYS A 286 -7.14 -23.64 -32.43
N LYS A 287 -8.42 -23.73 -32.83
CA LYS A 287 -8.87 -23.68 -34.23
C LYS A 287 -9.94 -22.60 -34.40
N PRO A 288 -10.30 -22.22 -35.64
CA PRO A 288 -11.37 -21.29 -35.88
C PRO A 288 -12.66 -21.67 -35.11
N GLY A 289 -13.21 -20.70 -34.36
CA GLY A 289 -14.34 -20.89 -33.45
C GLY A 289 -13.97 -21.09 -31.99
N ASP A 290 -12.72 -21.43 -31.65
CA ASP A 290 -12.28 -21.62 -30.28
C ASP A 290 -11.99 -20.29 -29.58
N ARG A 291 -12.16 -20.28 -28.25
CA ARG A 291 -11.85 -19.12 -27.43
C ARG A 291 -10.35 -19.07 -27.08
N ALA A 292 -9.80 -17.85 -27.14
CA ALA A 292 -8.46 -17.55 -26.63
C ALA A 292 -8.55 -16.41 -25.59
N VAL A 293 -7.73 -16.51 -24.56
CA VAL A 293 -7.78 -15.64 -23.38
C VAL A 293 -6.57 -14.74 -23.31
N ALA A 294 -6.80 -13.48 -22.96
CA ALA A 294 -5.75 -12.48 -22.78
C ALA A 294 -4.72 -12.91 -21.72
N GLY A 295 -3.42 -12.67 -22.03
CA GLY A 295 -2.31 -12.99 -21.12
C GLY A 295 -1.70 -14.38 -21.33
N THR A 296 -2.38 -15.29 -22.06
CA THR A 296 -1.84 -16.60 -22.45
C THR A 296 -0.80 -16.45 -23.56
N ILE A 297 0.01 -17.48 -23.80
CA ILE A 297 1.14 -17.43 -24.75
C ILE A 297 0.81 -18.26 -25.99
N ASN A 298 0.89 -17.63 -27.16
CA ASN A 298 0.79 -18.32 -28.42
C ASN A 298 2.04 -19.15 -28.69
N GLY A 299 1.88 -20.40 -29.10
CA GLY A 299 2.99 -21.31 -29.43
C GLY A 299 3.57 -21.07 -30.83
N ARG A 300 3.45 -22.06 -31.72
CA ARG A 300 4.16 -22.09 -33.00
C ARG A 300 3.34 -21.58 -34.20
N GLY A 301 2.03 -21.51 -34.08
CA GLY A 301 1.14 -21.05 -35.16
C GLY A 301 0.92 -19.55 -35.15
N SER A 302 0.30 -19.03 -36.22
CA SER A 302 -0.24 -17.67 -36.29
C SER A 302 -1.72 -17.75 -36.49
N PHE A 303 -2.45 -16.87 -35.85
CA PHE A 303 -3.91 -16.81 -35.98
C PHE A 303 -4.42 -15.39 -35.89
N VAL A 304 -5.62 -15.17 -36.39
CA VAL A 304 -6.38 -13.92 -36.23
C VAL A 304 -7.47 -14.14 -35.20
N LEU A 305 -7.55 -13.26 -34.23
CA LEU A 305 -8.50 -13.29 -33.14
C LEU A 305 -9.55 -12.18 -33.34
N ARG A 306 -10.84 -12.54 -33.26
CA ARG A 306 -11.93 -11.57 -33.18
C ARG A 306 -12.16 -11.20 -31.71
N THR A 307 -11.90 -9.95 -31.34
CA THR A 307 -12.02 -9.44 -29.97
C THR A 307 -13.44 -9.59 -29.44
N THR A 308 -13.58 -10.22 -28.27
CA THR A 308 -14.83 -10.27 -27.51
C THR A 308 -14.77 -9.42 -26.25
N GLY A 309 -13.59 -9.22 -25.67
CA GLY A 309 -13.33 -8.38 -24.49
C GLY A 309 -11.92 -7.80 -24.54
N ALA A 310 -11.80 -6.50 -24.29
CA ALA A 310 -10.53 -5.79 -24.26
C ALA A 310 -10.34 -5.02 -22.96
N GLY A 311 -9.09 -4.76 -22.56
CA GLY A 311 -8.76 -3.96 -21.39
C GLY A 311 -9.41 -4.50 -20.11
N ALA A 312 -10.27 -3.69 -19.50
CA ALA A 312 -10.94 -4.03 -18.23
C ALA A 312 -11.95 -5.18 -18.32
N ASP A 313 -12.41 -5.54 -19.52
CA ASP A 313 -13.44 -6.56 -19.72
C ASP A 313 -12.86 -7.96 -19.92
N THR A 314 -11.53 -8.10 -19.97
CA THR A 314 -10.87 -9.40 -20.11
C THR A 314 -11.04 -10.27 -18.87
N LEU A 315 -10.98 -11.60 -19.05
CA LEU A 315 -11.01 -12.58 -17.97
C LEU A 315 -9.88 -12.32 -16.96
N LEU A 316 -8.68 -12.04 -17.46
CA LEU A 316 -7.51 -11.72 -16.62
C LEU A 316 -7.77 -10.47 -15.76
N ALA A 317 -8.33 -9.40 -16.34
CA ALA A 317 -8.67 -8.19 -15.60
C ALA A 317 -9.76 -8.44 -14.53
N ARG A 318 -10.72 -9.34 -14.81
CA ARG A 318 -11.73 -9.75 -13.81
C ARG A 318 -11.12 -10.55 -12.67
N ILE A 319 -10.20 -11.48 -12.95
CA ILE A 319 -9.46 -12.24 -11.94
C ILE A 319 -8.67 -11.29 -11.04
N ILE A 320 -7.92 -10.35 -11.63
CA ILE A 320 -7.15 -9.35 -10.88
C ILE A 320 -8.07 -8.55 -9.95
N ARG A 321 -9.19 -8.03 -10.45
CA ARG A 321 -10.18 -7.30 -9.64
C ARG A 321 -10.76 -8.15 -8.51
N MET A 322 -11.09 -9.41 -8.78
CA MET A 322 -11.63 -10.33 -7.78
C MET A 322 -10.61 -10.59 -6.66
N VAL A 323 -9.34 -10.79 -7.00
CA VAL A 323 -8.26 -10.98 -6.02
C VAL A 323 -8.04 -9.69 -5.21
N GLN A 324 -8.04 -8.52 -5.85
CA GLN A 324 -7.94 -7.23 -5.17
C GLN A 324 -9.11 -7.00 -4.20
N GLN A 325 -10.34 -7.31 -4.60
CA GLN A 325 -11.53 -7.21 -3.74
C GLN A 325 -11.48 -8.20 -2.57
N ALA A 326 -11.06 -9.45 -2.82
CA ALA A 326 -10.91 -10.46 -1.76
C ALA A 326 -9.88 -10.04 -0.72
N GLN A 327 -8.76 -9.46 -1.15
CA GLN A 327 -7.74 -8.92 -0.26
C GLN A 327 -8.19 -7.65 0.47
N GLY A 328 -9.13 -6.91 -0.11
CA GLY A 328 -9.69 -5.68 0.45
C GLY A 328 -10.75 -5.90 1.50
N SER A 329 -11.28 -7.11 1.64
CA SER A 329 -12.22 -7.39 2.71
C SER A 329 -11.51 -7.36 4.05
N LYS A 330 -11.91 -6.44 4.95
CA LYS A 330 -11.38 -6.36 6.33
C LYS A 330 -11.48 -7.74 6.98
N ALA A 331 -10.35 -8.28 7.41
CA ALA A 331 -10.36 -9.54 8.15
C ALA A 331 -11.30 -9.41 9.36
N PRO A 332 -12.11 -10.43 9.71
CA PRO A 332 -13.03 -10.38 10.85
C PRO A 332 -12.34 -9.96 12.16
N VAL A 333 -11.10 -10.38 12.36
CA VAL A 333 -10.27 -10.05 13.53
C VAL A 333 -9.94 -8.55 13.60
N GLN A 334 -9.76 -7.90 12.46
CA GLN A 334 -9.45 -6.48 12.39
C GLN A 334 -10.68 -5.62 12.77
N ARG A 335 -11.89 -6.05 12.38
CA ARG A 335 -13.14 -5.41 12.81
C ARG A 335 -13.37 -5.52 14.32
N ILE A 336 -12.93 -6.63 14.94
CA ILE A 336 -13.01 -6.80 16.40
C ILE A 336 -12.01 -5.88 17.09
N ALA A 337 -10.77 -5.81 16.61
CA ALA A 337 -9.75 -4.92 17.15
C ALA A 337 -10.16 -3.44 17.05
N ASP A 338 -10.71 -3.02 15.90
CA ASP A 338 -11.22 -1.65 15.70
C ASP A 338 -12.36 -1.31 16.67
N ARG A 339 -13.25 -2.30 16.96
CA ARG A 339 -14.37 -2.11 17.92
C ARG A 339 -13.91 -2.02 19.37
N ILE A 340 -12.82 -2.69 19.72
CA ILE A 340 -12.26 -2.64 21.09
C ILE A 340 -11.44 -1.36 21.29
N ALA A 341 -10.85 -0.81 20.22
CA ALA A 341 -9.99 0.37 20.25
C ALA A 341 -10.75 1.70 20.08
N SER A 342 -12.03 1.66 19.71
CA SER A 342 -12.92 2.82 19.57
C SER A 342 -13.75 3.02 20.84
#